data_bd05929e3f2d95e89e882f00ed1f63cb
#
_entry.id   bd05929e3f2d95e89e882f00ed1f63cb
#
_cell.length_a   1.000
_cell.length_b   1.000
_cell.length_c   1.000
_cell.angle_alpha   90.00
_cell.angle_beta   90.00
_cell.angle_gamma   90.00
#
_symmetry.space_group_name_H-M   'P 1'
#
loop_
_entity.id
_entity.type
_entity.pdbx_description
1 polymer ?
#
loop_
_entity_poly.entity_id
_entity_poly.type
_entity_poly.pdbx_seq_one_letter_code
_entity_poly.pdbx_strand_id
1 'polypeptide(L)'
;MAIEKALLLIADIGGYTRFMSHHRFSLAHAQETVAQLLEAVIDASGPLKLAKLEGDAAFFYAVGDDFPTFARQVADIRRAFLARREQFVVDRMCKCDGCMQVSALTLKFVAHAGEVAFQRVKHLTELAGVDVILVHRMLKNDVPVTEYVLMTDTVHQRLEPELRQHTLGLEHDFEGMGRTATHYIDLNVFAIAAPEPVAPSLPRKLWAKVKMEWKSMKYVLGLKQPCEDFRNVEVVDERSP
;
A
#
# COMPACT_ATOMS: atom_id res chain seq x y z
N MET A 1 -8.45 20.20 -22.22
CA MET A 1 -8.27 19.11 -21.26
C MET A 1 -8.72 17.83 -21.95
N ALA A 2 -7.84 16.87 -22.16
CA ALA A 2 -8.25 15.60 -22.75
C ALA A 2 -8.80 14.71 -21.61
N ILE A 3 -9.97 14.12 -21.84
CA ILE A 3 -10.52 13.08 -21.00
C ILE A 3 -10.10 11.76 -21.61
N GLU A 4 -9.51 10.90 -20.81
CA GLU A 4 -8.99 9.60 -21.25
C GLU A 4 -9.54 8.51 -20.37
N LYS A 5 -9.77 7.32 -20.93
CA LYS A 5 -10.10 6.14 -20.16
C LYS A 5 -8.82 5.60 -19.51
N ALA A 6 -8.90 5.19 -18.26
CA ALA A 6 -7.77 4.66 -17.53
C ALA A 6 -8.18 3.62 -16.52
N LEU A 7 -7.29 2.66 -16.29
CA LEU A 7 -7.28 1.87 -15.06
C LEU A 7 -6.67 2.72 -13.95
N LEU A 8 -7.32 2.75 -12.80
CA LEU A 8 -6.87 3.35 -11.56
C LEU A 8 -6.62 2.23 -10.55
N LEU A 9 -5.46 2.21 -9.92
CA LEU A 9 -5.09 1.20 -8.94
C LEU A 9 -4.41 1.88 -7.75
N ILE A 10 -4.91 1.63 -6.54
CA ILE A 10 -4.22 2.04 -5.32
C ILE A 10 -3.76 0.78 -4.59
N ALA A 11 -2.47 0.73 -4.26
CA ALA A 11 -1.87 -0.26 -3.39
C ALA A 11 -1.62 0.39 -2.02
N ASP A 12 -2.29 -0.10 -0.97
CA ASP A 12 -2.32 0.51 0.36
C ASP A 12 -1.80 -0.48 1.41
N ILE A 13 -0.87 -0.02 2.26
CA ILE A 13 -0.25 -0.84 3.29
C ILE A 13 -1.18 -0.94 4.50
N GLY A 14 -1.78 -2.11 4.69
CA GLY A 14 -2.61 -2.40 5.85
C GLY A 14 -1.80 -2.49 7.15
N GLY A 15 -2.39 -1.99 8.26
CA GLY A 15 -1.72 -1.98 9.56
C GLY A 15 -0.77 -0.79 9.77
N TYR A 16 -0.66 0.14 8.83
CA TYR A 16 0.24 1.29 8.90
C TYR A 16 0.04 2.16 10.14
N THR A 17 -1.18 2.53 10.47
CA THR A 17 -1.49 3.38 11.64
C THR A 17 -0.99 2.73 12.93
N ARG A 18 -1.27 1.43 13.12
CA ARG A 18 -0.77 0.66 14.26
C ARG A 18 0.76 0.59 14.26
N PHE A 19 1.37 0.31 13.12
CA PHE A 19 2.82 0.29 12.96
C PHE A 19 3.46 1.63 13.36
N MET A 20 2.91 2.76 12.89
CA MET A 20 3.41 4.09 13.22
C MET A 20 3.24 4.43 14.71
N SER A 21 2.15 3.99 15.35
CA SER A 21 1.90 4.23 16.78
C SER A 21 2.94 3.55 17.69
N HIS A 22 3.47 2.39 17.29
CA HIS A 22 4.55 1.68 18.00
C HIS A 22 5.92 2.34 17.83
N HIS A 23 6.08 3.22 16.84
CA HIS A 23 7.34 3.89 16.53
C HIS A 23 7.39 5.36 16.99
N ARG A 24 6.62 5.77 18.00
CA ARG A 24 6.58 7.16 18.48
C ARG A 24 7.97 7.76 18.75
N PHE A 25 8.88 6.96 19.30
CA PHE A 25 10.25 7.38 19.62
C PHE A 25 11.24 7.23 18.45
N SER A 26 10.85 6.55 17.38
CA SER A 26 11.71 6.26 16.22
C SER A 26 11.00 6.46 14.89
N LEU A 27 10.32 7.59 14.74
CA LEU A 27 9.56 7.93 13.53
C LEU A 27 10.41 7.80 12.26
N ALA A 28 11.68 8.20 12.30
CA ALA A 28 12.58 8.08 11.16
C ALA A 28 12.81 6.62 10.73
N HIS A 29 12.79 5.68 11.69
CA HIS A 29 12.93 4.26 11.43
C HIS A 29 11.67 3.70 10.75
N ALA A 30 10.49 4.06 11.28
CA ALA A 30 9.22 3.66 10.70
C ALA A 30 9.06 4.20 9.27
N GLN A 31 9.38 5.47 9.06
CA GLN A 31 9.34 6.10 7.74
C GLN A 31 10.29 5.43 6.74
N GLU A 32 11.52 5.09 7.15
CA GLU A 32 12.46 4.37 6.29
C GLU A 32 11.94 2.98 5.90
N THR A 33 11.32 2.27 6.84
CA THR A 33 10.74 0.95 6.59
C THR A 33 9.61 1.03 5.57
N VAL A 34 8.67 1.95 5.77
CA VAL A 34 7.54 2.15 4.86
C VAL A 34 8.01 2.63 3.49
N ALA A 35 8.96 3.57 3.43
CA ALA A 35 9.52 4.03 2.17
C ALA A 35 10.11 2.87 1.34
N GLN A 36 10.85 1.97 1.96
CA GLN A 36 11.43 0.81 1.26
C GLN A 36 10.38 -0.23 0.84
N LEU A 37 9.27 -0.37 1.58
CA LEU A 37 8.14 -1.20 1.15
C LEU A 37 7.44 -0.58 -0.06
N LEU A 38 7.21 0.74 -0.04
CA LEU A 38 6.64 1.48 -1.17
C LEU A 38 7.56 1.48 -2.39
N GLU A 39 8.88 1.62 -2.22
CA GLU A 39 9.86 1.47 -3.30
C GLU A 39 9.71 0.10 -3.99
N ALA A 40 9.61 -1.00 -3.22
CA ALA A 40 9.41 -2.33 -3.78
C ALA A 40 8.07 -2.46 -4.53
N VAL A 41 6.99 -1.83 -4.04
CA VAL A 41 5.68 -1.78 -4.70
C VAL A 41 5.78 -1.01 -6.03
N ILE A 42 6.46 0.13 -6.04
CA ILE A 42 6.62 0.97 -7.23
C ILE A 42 7.49 0.27 -8.28
N ASP A 43 8.61 -0.31 -7.87
CA ASP A 43 9.54 -0.99 -8.79
C ASP A 43 8.88 -2.21 -9.46
N ALA A 44 7.92 -2.85 -8.79
CA ALA A 44 7.19 -4.00 -9.32
C ALA A 44 5.92 -3.64 -10.11
N SER A 45 5.55 -2.34 -10.20
CA SER A 45 4.30 -1.90 -10.84
C SER A 45 4.28 -2.09 -12.38
N GLY A 46 5.44 -2.36 -12.99
CA GLY A 46 5.57 -2.65 -14.43
C GLY A 46 5.10 -1.48 -15.31
N PRO A 47 4.10 -1.69 -16.17
CA PRO A 47 3.62 -0.65 -17.09
C PRO A 47 2.73 0.41 -16.42
N LEU A 48 2.33 0.21 -15.15
CA LEU A 48 1.55 1.21 -14.43
C LEU A 48 2.39 2.44 -14.13
N LYS A 49 1.81 3.61 -14.35
CA LYS A 49 2.45 4.89 -14.02
C LYS A 49 2.07 5.29 -12.61
N LEU A 50 3.04 5.67 -11.80
CA LEU A 50 2.80 6.25 -10.50
C LEU A 50 2.21 7.66 -10.67
N ALA A 51 1.00 7.88 -10.15
CA ALA A 51 0.38 9.20 -10.10
C ALA A 51 0.89 10.00 -8.90
N LYS A 52 0.83 9.39 -7.70
CA LYS A 52 1.32 10.00 -6.45
C LYS A 52 1.46 8.98 -5.33
N LEU A 53 2.15 9.39 -4.26
CA LEU A 53 2.17 8.70 -2.97
C LEU A 53 1.25 9.42 -1.99
N GLU A 54 0.47 8.66 -1.23
CA GLU A 54 -0.47 9.16 -0.23
C GLU A 54 -0.21 8.47 1.12
N GLY A 55 0.82 8.94 1.83
CA GLY A 55 1.23 8.34 3.10
C GLY A 55 1.79 6.93 2.92
N ASP A 56 0.99 5.93 3.17
CA ASP A 56 1.29 4.49 3.07
C ASP A 56 0.72 3.84 1.79
N ALA A 57 0.13 4.62 0.90
CA ALA A 57 -0.45 4.14 -0.34
C ALA A 57 0.27 4.68 -1.58
N ALA A 58 0.36 3.86 -2.60
CA ALA A 58 0.82 4.21 -3.94
C ALA A 58 -0.36 4.19 -4.92
N PHE A 59 -0.64 5.34 -5.54
CA PHE A 59 -1.68 5.49 -6.54
C PHE A 59 -1.09 5.40 -7.94
N PHE A 60 -1.55 4.42 -8.71
CA PHE A 60 -1.12 4.13 -10.07
C PHE A 60 -2.25 4.32 -11.07
N TYR A 61 -1.88 4.52 -12.34
CA TYR A 61 -2.80 4.52 -13.46
C TYR A 61 -2.19 3.92 -14.71
N ALA A 62 -3.04 3.42 -15.60
CA ALA A 62 -2.68 3.06 -16.97
C ALA A 62 -3.75 3.59 -17.92
N VAL A 63 -3.36 4.38 -18.93
CA VAL A 63 -4.27 4.90 -19.94
C VAL A 63 -4.62 3.80 -20.94
N GLY A 64 -5.89 3.72 -21.30
CA GLY A 64 -6.46 2.75 -22.22
C GLY A 64 -7.71 2.08 -21.68
N ASP A 65 -8.30 1.20 -22.47
CA ASP A 65 -9.53 0.46 -22.15
C ASP A 65 -9.28 -1.00 -21.84
N ASP A 66 -8.11 -1.54 -22.17
CA ASP A 66 -7.77 -2.94 -22.02
C ASP A 66 -6.56 -3.11 -21.09
N PHE A 67 -6.73 -3.97 -20.08
CA PHE A 67 -5.75 -4.20 -19.02
C PHE A 67 -5.47 -5.71 -18.85
N PRO A 68 -4.99 -6.39 -19.91
CA PRO A 68 -4.86 -7.86 -19.90
C PRO A 68 -3.85 -8.37 -18.87
N THR A 69 -3.00 -7.49 -18.36
CA THR A 69 -1.95 -7.83 -17.38
C THR A 69 -2.29 -7.42 -15.95
N PHE A 70 -3.50 -6.92 -15.68
CA PHE A 70 -3.89 -6.39 -14.38
C PHE A 70 -3.64 -7.37 -13.23
N ALA A 71 -4.14 -8.61 -13.35
CA ALA A 71 -3.98 -9.63 -12.31
C ALA A 71 -2.51 -9.99 -12.06
N ARG A 72 -1.72 -10.05 -13.14
CA ARG A 72 -0.28 -10.29 -13.06
C ARG A 72 0.44 -9.14 -12.35
N GLN A 73 0.08 -7.89 -12.65
CA GLN A 73 0.65 -6.71 -12.01
C GLN A 73 0.38 -6.70 -10.51
N VAL A 74 -0.86 -6.99 -10.09
CA VAL A 74 -1.21 -7.14 -8.67
C VAL A 74 -0.38 -8.24 -8.01
N ALA A 75 -0.24 -9.38 -8.66
CA ALA A 75 0.57 -10.51 -8.16
C ALA A 75 2.06 -10.15 -8.02
N ASP A 76 2.63 -9.44 -9.01
CA ASP A 76 4.04 -9.03 -9.00
C ASP A 76 4.30 -7.97 -7.92
N ILE A 77 3.43 -6.98 -7.78
CA ILE A 77 3.48 -5.97 -6.71
C ILE A 77 3.41 -6.66 -5.33
N ARG A 78 2.44 -7.54 -5.12
CA ARG A 78 2.31 -8.28 -3.86
C ARG A 78 3.54 -9.12 -3.56
N ARG A 79 4.08 -9.83 -4.54
CA ARG A 79 5.29 -10.65 -4.38
C ARG A 79 6.48 -9.79 -3.95
N ALA A 80 6.68 -8.63 -4.58
CA ALA A 80 7.76 -7.71 -4.24
C ALA A 80 7.60 -7.13 -2.83
N PHE A 81 6.38 -6.73 -2.44
CA PHE A 81 6.07 -6.28 -1.09
C PHE A 81 6.39 -7.35 -0.05
N LEU A 82 5.91 -8.58 -0.25
CA LEU A 82 6.16 -9.71 0.66
C LEU A 82 7.65 -10.02 0.75
N ALA A 83 8.35 -10.07 -0.38
CA ALA A 83 9.79 -10.29 -0.41
C ALA A 83 10.55 -9.23 0.40
N ARG A 84 10.18 -7.97 0.25
CA ARG A 84 10.81 -6.87 0.99
C ARG A 84 10.48 -6.92 2.47
N ARG A 85 9.23 -7.22 2.83
CA ARG A 85 8.78 -7.40 4.21
C ARG A 85 9.55 -8.52 4.92
N GLU A 86 9.65 -9.69 4.30
CA GLU A 86 10.41 -10.83 4.87
C GLU A 86 11.91 -10.51 4.97
N GLN A 87 12.47 -9.81 3.97
CA GLN A 87 13.86 -9.37 4.04
C GLN A 87 14.11 -8.44 5.23
N PHE A 88 13.17 -7.57 5.57
CA PHE A 88 13.26 -6.74 6.79
C PHE A 88 13.32 -7.58 8.06
N VAL A 89 12.52 -8.64 8.15
CA VAL A 89 12.51 -9.53 9.32
C VAL A 89 13.90 -10.16 9.54
N VAL A 90 14.60 -10.51 8.46
CA VAL A 90 15.94 -11.11 8.51
C VAL A 90 17.04 -10.07 8.70
N ASP A 91 16.92 -8.91 8.07
CA ASP A 91 17.91 -7.81 8.14
C ASP A 91 17.89 -7.06 9.47
N ARG A 92 16.77 -7.13 10.20
CA ARG A 92 16.62 -6.37 11.45
C ARG A 92 17.66 -6.73 12.49
N MET A 93 18.23 -5.71 13.10
CA MET A 93 19.10 -5.86 14.28
C MET A 93 18.43 -5.35 15.57
N CYS A 94 17.31 -4.63 15.42
CA CYS A 94 16.53 -4.08 16.51
C CYS A 94 15.40 -5.04 16.89
N LYS A 95 15.22 -5.25 18.21
CA LYS A 95 14.11 -6.04 18.78
C LYS A 95 13.03 -5.14 19.42
N CYS A 96 12.98 -3.85 19.02
CA CYS A 96 11.92 -2.96 19.49
C CYS A 96 10.55 -3.41 18.96
N ASP A 97 9.50 -3.08 19.70
CA ASP A 97 8.12 -3.48 19.36
C ASP A 97 7.72 -3.08 17.94
N GLY A 98 8.12 -1.88 17.50
CA GLY A 98 7.87 -1.44 16.14
C GLY A 98 8.52 -2.34 15.07
N CYS A 99 9.80 -2.72 15.22
CA CYS A 99 10.45 -3.64 14.28
C CYS A 99 9.84 -5.04 14.28
N MET A 100 9.24 -5.46 15.40
CA MET A 100 8.50 -6.71 15.50
C MET A 100 7.18 -6.66 14.72
N GLN A 101 6.58 -5.49 14.56
CA GLN A 101 5.29 -5.30 13.87
C GLN A 101 5.42 -5.27 12.32
N VAL A 102 6.62 -5.20 11.74
CA VAL A 102 6.82 -5.19 10.28
C VAL A 102 6.17 -6.41 9.63
N SER A 103 6.27 -7.58 10.23
CA SER A 103 5.66 -8.82 9.73
C SER A 103 4.12 -8.80 9.71
N ALA A 104 3.49 -7.91 10.48
CA ALA A 104 2.04 -7.73 10.51
C ALA A 104 1.52 -6.75 9.44
N LEU A 105 2.41 -6.07 8.71
CA LEU A 105 2.01 -5.22 7.59
C LEU A 105 1.50 -6.08 6.43
N THR A 106 0.37 -5.68 5.89
CA THR A 106 -0.31 -6.34 4.76
C THR A 106 -0.39 -5.40 3.56
N LEU A 107 -0.79 -5.90 2.41
CA LEU A 107 -1.01 -5.09 1.22
C LEU A 107 -2.41 -5.38 0.68
N LYS A 108 -3.20 -4.33 0.50
CA LYS A 108 -4.52 -4.37 -0.11
C LYS A 108 -4.57 -3.46 -1.33
N PHE A 109 -5.46 -3.77 -2.24
CA PHE A 109 -5.62 -3.03 -3.48
C PHE A 109 -7.07 -2.60 -3.67
N VAL A 110 -7.25 -1.43 -4.27
CA VAL A 110 -8.53 -1.00 -4.82
C VAL A 110 -8.34 -0.61 -6.28
N ALA A 111 -9.25 -1.04 -7.15
CA ALA A 111 -9.13 -0.86 -8.59
C ALA A 111 -10.46 -0.39 -9.21
N HIS A 112 -10.37 0.58 -10.12
CA HIS A 112 -11.49 1.10 -10.90
C HIS A 112 -11.03 1.42 -12.32
N ALA A 113 -11.88 1.21 -13.30
CA ALA A 113 -11.64 1.65 -14.67
C ALA A 113 -12.72 2.66 -15.06
N GLY A 114 -12.30 3.87 -15.40
CA GLY A 114 -13.17 4.99 -15.68
C GLY A 114 -12.49 6.11 -16.45
N GLU A 115 -13.08 7.29 -16.42
CA GLU A 115 -12.60 8.45 -17.15
C GLU A 115 -11.78 9.38 -16.26
N VAL A 116 -10.63 9.82 -16.74
CA VAL A 116 -9.75 10.72 -16.03
C VAL A 116 -9.40 11.93 -16.90
N ALA A 117 -9.25 13.07 -16.26
CA ALA A 117 -8.71 14.27 -16.87
C ALA A 117 -7.31 14.54 -16.31
N PHE A 118 -6.37 14.90 -17.16
CA PHE A 118 -5.06 15.36 -16.74
C PHE A 118 -5.09 16.87 -16.52
N GLN A 119 -5.00 17.27 -15.26
CA GLN A 119 -4.98 18.67 -14.86
C GLN A 119 -3.55 19.11 -14.55
N ARG A 120 -3.10 20.18 -15.19
CA ARG A 120 -1.80 20.78 -14.89
C ARG A 120 -1.95 21.94 -13.93
N VAL A 121 -1.30 21.84 -12.77
CA VAL A 121 -1.20 22.92 -11.79
C VAL A 121 0.27 23.28 -11.63
N LYS A 122 0.69 24.40 -12.21
CA LYS A 122 2.12 24.79 -12.32
C LYS A 122 2.93 23.69 -13.03
N HIS A 123 3.84 23.05 -12.31
CA HIS A 123 4.72 21.97 -12.80
C HIS A 123 4.20 20.57 -12.48
N LEU A 124 3.11 20.47 -11.72
CA LEU A 124 2.49 19.20 -11.33
C LEU A 124 1.39 18.83 -12.32
N THR A 125 1.33 17.55 -12.65
CA THR A 125 0.22 16.96 -13.39
C THR A 125 -0.55 16.05 -12.44
N GLU A 126 -1.84 16.33 -12.25
CA GLU A 126 -2.73 15.61 -11.37
C GLU A 126 -3.82 14.91 -12.19
N LEU A 127 -4.23 13.74 -11.71
CA LEU A 127 -5.43 13.07 -12.21
C LEU A 127 -6.65 13.66 -11.51
N ALA A 128 -7.67 14.00 -12.29
CA ALA A 128 -8.93 14.58 -11.81
C ALA A 128 -10.12 13.88 -12.46
N GLY A 129 -11.24 13.85 -11.76
CA GLY A 129 -12.49 13.26 -12.23
C GLY A 129 -13.25 12.54 -11.14
N VAL A 130 -14.51 12.22 -11.43
CA VAL A 130 -15.40 11.49 -10.50
C VAL A 130 -14.84 10.09 -10.21
N ASP A 131 -14.27 9.43 -11.22
CA ASP A 131 -13.70 8.09 -11.09
C ASP A 131 -12.43 8.08 -10.23
N VAL A 132 -11.66 9.18 -10.24
CA VAL A 132 -10.54 9.37 -9.31
C VAL A 132 -11.05 9.50 -7.87
N ILE A 133 -12.16 10.22 -7.65
CA ILE A 133 -12.79 10.31 -6.33
C ILE A 133 -13.28 8.94 -5.88
N LEU A 134 -13.94 8.20 -6.76
CA LEU A 134 -14.46 6.86 -6.46
C LEU A 134 -13.37 5.91 -5.98
N VAL A 135 -12.25 5.78 -6.71
CA VAL A 135 -11.18 4.86 -6.31
C VAL A 135 -10.59 5.20 -4.94
N HIS A 136 -10.49 6.49 -4.58
CA HIS A 136 -10.05 6.89 -3.26
C HIS A 136 -11.12 6.60 -2.16
N ARG A 137 -12.41 6.73 -2.47
CA ARG A 137 -13.49 6.36 -1.55
C ARG A 137 -13.51 4.85 -1.30
N MET A 138 -13.16 4.04 -2.28
CA MET A 138 -13.06 2.58 -2.15
C MET A 138 -12.02 2.13 -1.13
N LEU A 139 -11.06 2.96 -0.70
CA LEU A 139 -10.15 2.64 0.40
C LEU A 139 -10.87 2.50 1.75
N LYS A 140 -12.00 3.20 1.93
CA LYS A 140 -12.87 3.07 3.09
C LYS A 140 -13.95 2.04 2.80
N ASN A 141 -13.67 0.78 3.06
CA ASN A 141 -14.53 -0.35 2.78
C ASN A 141 -14.54 -1.34 3.96
N ASP A 142 -15.47 -2.27 3.92
CA ASP A 142 -15.72 -3.30 4.94
C ASP A 142 -15.45 -4.73 4.41
N VAL A 143 -14.52 -4.89 3.47
CA VAL A 143 -14.08 -6.21 2.99
C VAL A 143 -13.58 -7.04 4.19
N PRO A 144 -14.12 -8.27 4.41
CA PRO A 144 -13.90 -9.02 5.65
C PRO A 144 -12.53 -9.73 5.73
N VAL A 145 -11.61 -9.44 4.81
CA VAL A 145 -10.26 -10.02 4.76
C VAL A 145 -9.20 -8.91 4.72
N THR A 146 -7.99 -9.20 5.16
CA THR A 146 -6.94 -8.19 5.33
C THR A 146 -6.12 -7.92 4.07
N GLU A 147 -5.99 -8.90 3.18
CA GLU A 147 -5.26 -8.79 1.92
C GLU A 147 -6.20 -9.13 0.75
N TYR A 148 -6.56 -8.14 -0.03
CA TYR A 148 -7.55 -8.28 -1.09
C TYR A 148 -7.30 -7.33 -2.25
N VAL A 149 -7.95 -7.62 -3.36
CA VAL A 149 -8.21 -6.66 -4.43
C VAL A 149 -9.70 -6.37 -4.43
N LEU A 150 -10.11 -5.16 -4.09
CA LEU A 150 -11.47 -4.67 -4.26
C LEU A 150 -11.56 -3.96 -5.60
N MET A 151 -12.55 -4.27 -6.41
CA MET A 151 -12.70 -3.70 -7.74
C MET A 151 -14.16 -3.40 -8.07
N THR A 152 -14.38 -2.43 -8.92
CA THR A 152 -15.70 -2.16 -9.50
C THR A 152 -16.02 -3.13 -10.64
N ASP A 153 -17.28 -3.18 -11.05
CA ASP A 153 -17.74 -3.97 -12.19
C ASP A 153 -16.93 -3.72 -13.45
N THR A 154 -16.51 -2.47 -13.67
CA THR A 154 -15.72 -2.10 -14.86
C THR A 154 -14.37 -2.80 -14.94
N VAL A 155 -13.74 -3.13 -13.82
CA VAL A 155 -12.51 -3.94 -13.76
C VAL A 155 -12.86 -5.43 -13.72
N HIS A 156 -13.86 -5.82 -12.92
CA HIS A 156 -14.28 -7.21 -12.76
C HIS A 156 -14.63 -7.88 -14.09
N GLN A 157 -15.36 -7.19 -14.97
CA GLN A 157 -15.74 -7.70 -16.30
C GLN A 157 -14.55 -7.96 -17.23
N ARG A 158 -13.38 -7.34 -16.95
CA ARG A 158 -12.15 -7.48 -17.73
C ARG A 158 -11.20 -8.55 -17.17
N LEU A 159 -11.53 -9.13 -16.01
CA LEU A 159 -10.77 -10.26 -15.48
C LEU A 159 -10.94 -11.50 -16.35
N GLU A 160 -9.89 -12.32 -16.36
CA GLU A 160 -9.95 -13.67 -16.94
C GLU A 160 -11.05 -14.50 -16.24
N PRO A 161 -11.77 -15.38 -16.98
CA PRO A 161 -12.87 -16.16 -16.41
C PRO A 161 -12.46 -16.99 -15.18
N GLU A 162 -11.24 -17.54 -15.18
CA GLU A 162 -10.68 -18.32 -14.08
C GLU A 162 -10.52 -17.50 -12.79
N LEU A 163 -10.16 -16.24 -12.92
CA LEU A 163 -10.04 -15.33 -11.75
C LEU A 163 -11.41 -14.83 -11.29
N ARG A 164 -12.31 -14.59 -12.25
CA ARG A 164 -13.65 -14.07 -11.95
C ARG A 164 -14.46 -15.02 -11.07
N GLN A 165 -14.31 -16.32 -11.22
CA GLN A 165 -14.98 -17.30 -10.36
C GLN A 165 -14.54 -17.27 -8.88
N HIS A 166 -13.40 -16.64 -8.57
CA HIS A 166 -12.90 -16.47 -7.21
C HIS A 166 -13.31 -15.12 -6.59
N THR A 167 -14.08 -14.31 -7.30
CA THR A 167 -14.56 -13.02 -6.78
C THR A 167 -15.83 -13.21 -5.94
N LEU A 168 -15.94 -12.38 -4.91
CA LEU A 168 -17.15 -12.26 -4.09
C LEU A 168 -17.71 -10.84 -4.26
N GLY A 169 -19.02 -10.75 -4.51
CA GLY A 169 -19.71 -9.48 -4.67
C GLY A 169 -20.00 -8.81 -3.32
N LEU A 170 -19.85 -7.50 -3.28
CA LEU A 170 -20.24 -6.63 -2.17
C LEU A 170 -20.91 -5.38 -2.72
N GLU A 171 -21.84 -4.82 -1.96
CA GLU A 171 -22.43 -3.52 -2.23
C GLU A 171 -21.94 -2.51 -1.19
N HIS A 172 -21.32 -1.44 -1.64
CA HIS A 172 -20.84 -0.37 -0.78
C HIS A 172 -21.61 0.92 -1.05
N ASP A 173 -21.89 1.69 0.00
CA ASP A 173 -22.39 3.06 -0.11
C ASP A 173 -21.23 4.02 0.14
N PHE A 174 -20.62 4.51 -0.93
CA PHE A 174 -19.51 5.44 -0.83
C PHE A 174 -20.03 6.87 -0.75
N GLU A 175 -19.55 7.61 0.24
CA GLU A 175 -19.93 9.00 0.51
C GLU A 175 -19.86 9.87 -0.76
N GLY A 176 -20.99 10.43 -1.17
CA GLY A 176 -21.11 11.26 -2.37
C GLY A 176 -21.14 10.52 -3.71
N MET A 177 -21.01 9.18 -3.69
CA MET A 177 -21.05 8.33 -4.89
C MET A 177 -22.26 7.41 -4.93
N GLY A 178 -22.91 7.19 -3.75
CA GLY A 178 -24.03 6.29 -3.58
C GLY A 178 -23.64 4.82 -3.63
N ARG A 179 -24.68 3.96 -3.82
CA ARG A 179 -24.49 2.52 -3.84
C ARG A 179 -23.73 2.09 -5.09
N THR A 180 -22.66 1.37 -4.86
CA THR A 180 -21.74 0.88 -5.89
C THR A 180 -21.55 -0.62 -5.73
N ALA A 181 -21.85 -1.38 -6.78
CA ALA A 181 -21.53 -2.80 -6.83
C ALA A 181 -20.02 -2.97 -6.99
N THR A 182 -19.45 -3.76 -6.13
CA THR A 182 -18.02 -4.08 -6.12
C THR A 182 -17.79 -5.57 -5.99
N HIS A 183 -16.61 -6.00 -6.35
CA HIS A 183 -16.18 -7.39 -6.22
C HIS A 183 -14.81 -7.42 -5.54
N TYR A 184 -14.56 -8.41 -4.71
CA TYR A 184 -13.24 -8.58 -4.15
C TYR A 184 -12.70 -10.00 -4.33
N ILE A 185 -11.38 -10.11 -4.38
CA ILE A 185 -10.64 -11.38 -4.35
C ILE A 185 -9.77 -11.37 -3.11
N ASP A 186 -9.88 -12.41 -2.28
CA ASP A 186 -8.93 -12.66 -1.19
C ASP A 186 -7.59 -13.12 -1.79
N LEU A 187 -6.55 -12.32 -1.59
CA LEU A 187 -5.21 -12.62 -2.11
C LEU A 187 -4.53 -13.80 -1.43
N ASN A 188 -5.03 -14.23 -0.26
CA ASN A 188 -4.49 -15.40 0.44
C ASN A 188 -4.90 -16.72 -0.22
N VAL A 189 -5.96 -16.72 -1.05
CA VAL A 189 -6.34 -17.88 -1.86
C VAL A 189 -5.27 -18.22 -2.90
N PHE A 190 -4.55 -17.20 -3.38
CA PHE A 190 -3.46 -17.41 -4.32
C PHE A 190 -2.16 -17.57 -3.53
N ALA A 191 -1.58 -18.76 -3.56
CA ALA A 191 -0.29 -19.07 -2.92
C ALA A 191 0.87 -18.32 -3.62
N ILE A 192 0.89 -16.99 -3.49
CA ILE A 192 2.00 -16.16 -3.94
C ILE A 192 3.08 -16.27 -2.88
N ALA A 193 3.99 -17.21 -3.06
CA ALA A 193 5.14 -17.34 -2.19
C ALA A 193 6.08 -16.15 -2.36
N ALA A 194 6.45 -15.51 -1.25
CA ALA A 194 7.59 -14.61 -1.25
C ALA A 194 8.87 -15.41 -1.51
N PRO A 195 9.84 -14.89 -2.27
CA PRO A 195 11.14 -15.51 -2.36
C PRO A 195 11.79 -15.59 -0.97
N GLU A 196 12.56 -16.66 -0.73
CA GLU A 196 13.26 -16.79 0.54
C GLU A 196 14.19 -15.60 0.80
N PRO A 197 14.14 -15.00 2.00
CA PRO A 197 14.98 -13.86 2.31
C PRO A 197 16.45 -14.26 2.33
N VAL A 198 17.30 -13.42 1.75
CA VAL A 198 18.76 -13.67 1.72
C VAL A 198 19.35 -13.26 3.08
N ALA A 199 20.03 -14.21 3.73
CA ALA A 199 20.74 -13.91 4.97
C ALA A 199 21.81 -12.81 4.74
N PRO A 200 21.70 -11.66 5.42
CA PRO A 200 22.62 -10.55 5.19
C PRO A 200 24.01 -10.88 5.73
N SER A 201 25.05 -10.48 4.97
CA SER A 201 26.42 -10.55 5.45
C SER A 201 26.64 -9.64 6.66
N LEU A 202 27.55 -10.00 7.55
CA LEU A 202 27.89 -9.19 8.75
C LEU A 202 28.18 -7.73 8.43
N PRO A 203 28.99 -7.37 7.40
CA PRO A 203 29.25 -5.97 7.07
C PRO A 203 27.97 -5.23 6.62
N ARG A 204 27.05 -5.89 5.91
CA ARG A 204 25.77 -5.31 5.49
C ARG A 204 24.88 -5.01 6.71
N LYS A 205 24.81 -5.94 7.69
CA LYS A 205 24.08 -5.72 8.96
C LYS A 205 24.65 -4.53 9.73
N LEU A 206 25.98 -4.46 9.84
CA LEU A 206 26.65 -3.38 10.56
C LEU A 206 26.39 -2.03 9.87
N TRP A 207 26.48 -1.98 8.57
CA TRP A 207 26.23 -0.76 7.79
C TRP A 207 24.78 -0.27 7.91
N ALA A 208 23.81 -1.18 7.82
CA ALA A 208 22.39 -0.87 8.03
C ALA A 208 22.15 -0.30 9.43
N LYS A 209 22.78 -0.87 10.47
CA LYS A 209 22.72 -0.37 11.84
C LYS A 209 23.29 1.06 11.94
N VAL A 210 24.48 1.28 11.42
CA VAL A 210 25.12 2.60 11.44
C VAL A 210 24.28 3.66 10.72
N LYS A 211 23.74 3.33 9.52
CA LYS A 211 22.86 4.23 8.76
C LYS A 211 21.61 4.60 9.56
N MET A 212 21.04 3.65 10.27
CA MET A 212 19.84 3.83 11.06
C MET A 212 20.08 4.64 12.32
N GLU A 213 21.14 4.33 13.06
CA GLU A 213 21.53 5.10 14.25
C GLU A 213 21.88 6.56 13.89
N TRP A 214 22.53 6.77 12.75
CA TRP A 214 22.84 8.13 12.25
C TRP A 214 21.57 8.95 11.96
N LYS A 215 20.56 8.34 11.35
CA LYS A 215 19.26 9.00 11.11
C LYS A 215 18.51 9.29 12.42
N SER A 216 18.59 8.38 13.40
CA SER A 216 17.93 8.50 14.70
C SER A 216 18.65 9.48 15.64
N MET A 217 19.94 9.76 15.43
CA MET A 217 20.78 10.55 16.32
C MET A 217 20.25 11.98 16.53
N LYS A 218 19.61 12.58 15.52
CA LYS A 218 18.97 13.90 15.64
C LYS A 218 17.84 13.95 16.68
N TYR A 219 17.14 12.83 16.85
CA TYR A 219 16.07 12.68 17.85
C TYR A 219 16.64 12.36 19.23
N VAL A 220 17.66 11.50 19.29
CA VAL A 220 18.35 11.15 20.54
C VAL A 220 19.08 12.35 21.14
N LEU A 221 19.67 13.21 20.29
CA LEU A 221 20.34 14.43 20.72
C LEU A 221 19.39 15.61 21.02
N GLY A 222 18.08 15.40 20.94
CA GLY A 222 17.07 16.44 21.16
C GLY A 222 17.05 17.56 20.12
N LEU A 223 17.75 17.38 18.98
CA LEU A 223 17.78 18.34 17.88
C LEU A 223 16.49 18.33 17.05
N LYS A 224 15.72 17.24 17.13
CA LYS A 224 14.35 17.12 16.63
C LYS A 224 13.48 16.47 17.70
N GLN A 225 12.35 17.08 17.97
CA GLN A 225 11.35 16.44 18.84
C GLN A 225 10.61 15.34 18.07
N PRO A 226 10.40 14.15 18.68
CA PRO A 226 9.50 13.15 18.12
C PRO A 226 8.09 13.73 18.02
N CYS A 227 7.30 13.22 17.06
CA CYS A 227 5.89 13.63 16.95
C CYS A 227 5.12 13.01 18.12
N GLU A 228 4.70 13.83 19.07
CA GLU A 228 3.97 13.37 20.28
C GLU A 228 2.44 13.42 20.13
N ASP A 229 1.94 14.09 19.07
CA ASP A 229 0.53 14.42 18.93
C ASP A 229 -0.14 13.65 17.78
N PHE A 230 -0.63 12.45 18.11
CA PHE A 230 -1.50 11.66 17.23
C PHE A 230 -2.96 11.90 17.58
N ARG A 231 -3.43 13.16 17.48
CA ARG A 231 -4.76 13.63 17.93
C ARG A 231 -5.96 12.83 17.40
N ASN A 232 -5.77 12.09 16.32
CA ASN A 232 -6.84 11.37 15.62
C ASN A 232 -6.68 9.84 15.67
N VAL A 233 -5.78 9.31 16.49
CA VAL A 233 -5.59 7.87 16.64
C VAL A 233 -6.07 7.47 18.04
N GLU A 234 -7.14 6.67 18.11
CA GLU A 234 -7.55 6.04 19.37
C GLU A 234 -6.38 5.19 19.89
N VAL A 235 -5.97 5.48 21.11
CA VAL A 235 -4.99 4.67 21.83
C VAL A 235 -5.70 3.37 22.20
N VAL A 236 -5.45 2.31 21.46
CA VAL A 236 -5.89 0.98 21.85
C VAL A 236 -5.11 0.61 23.12
N ASP A 237 -5.76 0.71 24.26
CA ASP A 237 -5.19 0.27 25.54
C ASP A 237 -5.08 -1.26 25.49
N GLU A 238 -3.85 -1.78 25.47
CA GLU A 238 -3.57 -3.23 25.45
C GLU A 238 -3.98 -3.96 26.76
N ARG A 239 -4.73 -3.31 27.65
CA ARG A 239 -5.17 -3.85 28.93
C ARG A 239 -6.65 -4.19 29.01
N SER A 240 -7.30 -4.39 27.88
CA SER A 240 -8.64 -5.00 27.91
C SER A 240 -8.56 -6.49 27.60
N PRO A 241 -9.16 -7.35 28.45
CA PRO A 241 -9.01 -8.80 28.44
C PRO A 241 -9.57 -9.45 27.18
#